data_2c45f497bc4442b2ff4b2ded6bb61d75
#
_entry.id   2c45f497bc4442b2ff4b2ded6bb61d75
#
_cell.length_a   1.000
_cell.length_b   1.000
_cell.length_c   1.000
_cell.angle_alpha   90.00
_cell.angle_beta   90.00
_cell.angle_gamma   90.00
#
_symmetry.space_group_name_H-M   'P 1'
#
loop_
_entity.id
_entity.type
_entity.pdbx_description
1 polymer ?
#
loop_
_entity_poly.entity_id
_entity_poly.type
_entity_poly.pdbx_seq_one_letter_code
_entity_poly.pdbx_strand_id
1 'polypeptide(L)'
;MSQIVVSDASLNRREFLKTAAAAGAVLTSPLLLRGQDPTKGGKRYRTALIGCGWWGGNIVREAIASGQCQIVALCDADLRQVEKAKGEQKELTADSPRVYQDFRELLDKEKPEIVINATPDHWHPLITIAAVRAGADVYVEKPVGHTILEGRAMVQAARDTSRIVQVGTHRRVSPHNLSGRDFLRSGKAGKIGMVRAFVHYPGDKEDPTPNMAPPKGLDWDLWCGPAPLRPFNEKIHAKGFRNFLDYANGTLGDWGIHWMDQILWVMDEKAPRKVFSTGGRSIKGPAINTATEQTTDAPDHQVASFEFESFTAVWEHRQFAGNSAEKGETVGCYFYGTKGTFHMGWQKGWTFYPVWGEPIHEDPKLHMPDEQNIKELFADFLSSIKSRKLPVSDIEIGHRSTTMSLLGMLSMKLGRSLAWDAVAERVTGDDEANRHLKRDYRGEWKYPGV
;
A
#
# COMPACT_ATOMS: atom_id res chain seq x y z
N MET A 1 -24.11 25.42 -52.64
CA MET A 1 -23.62 24.16 -53.21
C MET A 1 -22.16 24.34 -53.52
N SER A 2 -21.28 23.79 -52.76
CA SER A 2 -19.87 23.53 -53.09
C SER A 2 -19.37 22.45 -52.14
N GLN A 3 -19.15 21.27 -52.67
CA GLN A 3 -18.63 20.11 -51.96
C GLN A 3 -17.13 20.31 -51.71
N ILE A 4 -16.71 20.12 -50.47
CA ILE A 4 -15.29 19.95 -50.11
C ILE A 4 -15.03 18.46 -50.05
N VAL A 5 -14.19 17.98 -50.95
CA VAL A 5 -13.66 16.62 -50.99
C VAL A 5 -12.50 16.56 -49.99
N VAL A 6 -12.62 15.73 -48.98
CA VAL A 6 -11.52 15.37 -48.08
C VAL A 6 -10.83 14.13 -48.64
N SER A 7 -9.59 14.25 -49.05
CA SER A 7 -8.77 13.14 -49.52
C SER A 7 -8.18 12.39 -48.35
N ASP A 8 -8.53 11.11 -48.26
CA ASP A 8 -7.96 10.13 -47.36
C ASP A 8 -6.53 9.77 -47.78
N ALA A 9 -5.53 10.18 -47.04
CA ALA A 9 -4.15 9.74 -47.24
C ALA A 9 -3.79 8.69 -46.17
N SER A 10 -4.10 7.43 -46.46
CA SER A 10 -3.60 6.29 -45.72
C SER A 10 -2.11 6.09 -45.96
N LEU A 11 -1.28 6.47 -44.97
CA LEU A 11 0.15 6.18 -44.98
C LEU A 11 0.39 4.67 -44.82
N ASN A 12 0.99 4.07 -45.84
CA ASN A 12 1.30 2.65 -45.91
C ASN A 12 2.47 2.29 -45.00
N ARG A 13 2.32 1.25 -44.17
CA ARG A 13 3.29 0.73 -43.20
C ARG A 13 4.70 0.50 -43.75
N ARG A 14 4.83 0.32 -45.08
CA ARG A 14 6.11 0.09 -45.78
C ARG A 14 6.91 1.38 -46.00
N GLU A 15 6.27 2.53 -46.07
CA GLU A 15 6.94 3.83 -46.23
C GLU A 15 7.46 4.39 -44.91
N PHE A 16 6.76 4.11 -43.82
CA PHE A 16 7.22 4.46 -42.46
C PHE A 16 8.54 3.76 -42.08
N LEU A 17 8.72 2.52 -42.54
CA LEU A 17 9.96 1.75 -42.29
C LEU A 17 11.15 2.17 -43.17
N LYS A 18 10.91 2.84 -44.28
CA LYS A 18 11.99 3.35 -45.17
C LYS A 18 12.55 4.69 -44.71
N THR A 19 11.76 5.52 -44.04
CA THR A 19 12.20 6.82 -43.52
C THR A 19 12.97 6.70 -42.21
N ALA A 20 12.80 5.59 -41.48
CA ALA A 20 13.53 5.29 -40.22
C ALA A 20 14.96 4.75 -40.45
N ALA A 21 15.30 4.33 -41.71
CA ALA A 21 16.61 3.75 -42.05
C ALA A 21 17.66 4.74 -42.53
N ALA A 22 17.32 6.03 -42.70
CA ALA A 22 18.24 7.06 -43.23
C ALA A 22 18.67 8.13 -42.20
N ALA A 23 18.29 8.02 -40.91
CA ALA A 23 18.80 8.88 -39.85
C ALA A 23 19.91 8.16 -39.10
N GLY A 24 21.10 8.54 -39.40
CA GLY A 24 22.42 8.15 -38.96
C GLY A 24 22.58 7.30 -37.71
N ALA A 25 23.47 6.33 -37.84
CA ALA A 25 24.15 5.64 -36.74
C ALA A 25 24.81 6.68 -35.81
N VAL A 26 24.09 7.16 -34.84
CA VAL A 26 24.63 7.67 -33.59
C VAL A 26 24.71 6.46 -32.70
N LEU A 27 25.91 6.03 -32.40
CA LEU A 27 26.26 5.05 -31.39
C LEU A 27 25.64 5.49 -30.07
N THR A 28 24.41 5.08 -29.81
CA THR A 28 23.87 5.07 -28.44
C THR A 28 24.47 3.83 -27.75
N SER A 29 25.68 4.01 -27.22
CA SER A 29 26.11 3.16 -26.10
C SER A 29 24.96 3.16 -25.10
N PRO A 30 24.54 1.98 -24.57
CA PRO A 30 23.66 1.98 -23.42
C PRO A 30 24.42 2.77 -22.34
N LEU A 31 23.88 3.91 -21.92
CA LEU A 31 24.25 4.53 -20.67
C LEU A 31 23.88 3.49 -19.62
N LEU A 32 24.82 2.59 -19.34
CA LEU A 32 24.93 1.93 -18.08
C LEU A 32 24.88 3.09 -17.07
N LEU A 33 23.77 3.25 -16.40
CA LEU A 33 23.70 3.96 -15.12
C LEU A 33 24.78 3.27 -14.27
N ARG A 34 26.01 3.79 -14.35
CA ARG A 34 27.05 3.46 -13.41
C ARG A 34 26.45 3.83 -12.05
N GLY A 35 25.99 2.80 -11.33
CA GLY A 35 25.81 2.89 -9.92
C GLY A 35 27.06 3.59 -9.36
N GLN A 36 26.87 4.52 -8.45
CA GLN A 36 27.98 5.20 -7.80
C GLN A 36 29.02 4.15 -7.41
N ASP A 37 30.27 4.43 -7.79
CA ASP A 37 31.42 3.56 -7.53
C ASP A 37 31.39 3.09 -6.06
N PRO A 38 31.25 1.79 -5.80
CA PRO A 38 31.17 1.28 -4.42
C PRO A 38 32.46 1.53 -3.62
N THR A 39 33.49 2.07 -4.25
CA THR A 39 34.78 2.39 -3.62
C THR A 39 34.84 3.78 -2.99
N LYS A 40 33.85 4.65 -3.14
CA LYS A 40 33.77 5.89 -2.37
C LYS A 40 33.14 5.61 -1.00
N GLY A 41 33.95 5.10 -0.10
CA GLY A 41 33.87 4.70 1.28
C GLY A 41 32.82 5.38 2.18
N GLY A 42 31.52 5.09 1.99
CA GLY A 42 30.47 5.29 2.99
C GLY A 42 30.05 3.96 3.61
N LYS A 43 29.75 3.91 4.90
CA LYS A 43 29.14 2.73 5.54
C LYS A 43 27.81 2.41 4.82
N ARG A 44 27.67 1.18 4.32
CA ARG A 44 26.41 0.64 3.81
C ARG A 44 25.68 -0.09 4.94
N TYR A 45 24.38 0.16 5.10
CA TYR A 45 23.54 -0.52 6.09
C TYR A 45 23.29 -1.98 5.67
N ARG A 46 23.54 -2.92 6.58
CA ARG A 46 23.16 -4.32 6.40
C ARG A 46 21.64 -4.43 6.32
N THR A 47 21.10 -4.72 5.14
CA THR A 47 19.69 -4.67 4.84
C THR A 47 19.13 -6.05 4.51
N ALA A 48 18.02 -6.42 5.11
CA ALA A 48 17.28 -7.64 4.82
C ALA A 48 15.91 -7.33 4.21
N LEU A 49 15.49 -8.15 3.23
CA LEU A 49 14.13 -8.15 2.68
C LEU A 49 13.37 -9.35 3.24
N ILE A 50 12.21 -9.12 3.84
CA ILE A 50 11.25 -10.14 4.27
C ILE A 50 9.95 -9.91 3.49
N GLY A 51 9.53 -10.91 2.70
CA GLY A 51 8.50 -10.77 1.69
C GLY A 51 9.08 -10.44 0.31
N CYS A 52 9.50 -11.48 -0.41
CA CYS A 52 10.22 -11.40 -1.70
C CYS A 52 9.28 -11.34 -2.91
N GLY A 53 7.99 -11.01 -2.69
CA GLY A 53 7.02 -10.82 -3.76
C GLY A 53 7.32 -9.58 -4.64
N TRP A 54 6.49 -9.38 -5.65
CA TRP A 54 6.63 -8.26 -6.61
C TRP A 54 6.86 -6.89 -5.92
N TRP A 55 6.13 -6.60 -4.85
CA TRP A 55 6.22 -5.29 -4.20
C TRP A 55 7.50 -5.13 -3.37
N GLY A 56 7.91 -6.18 -2.65
CA GLY A 56 9.21 -6.21 -1.96
C GLY A 56 10.37 -6.02 -2.92
N GLY A 57 10.28 -6.60 -4.14
CA GLY A 57 11.24 -6.39 -5.22
C GLY A 57 11.36 -4.92 -5.63
N ASN A 58 10.27 -4.16 -5.70
CA ASN A 58 10.29 -2.74 -6.01
C ASN A 58 11.00 -1.93 -4.91
N ILE A 59 10.72 -2.22 -3.64
CA ILE A 59 11.33 -1.49 -2.52
C ILE A 59 12.83 -1.79 -2.42
N VAL A 60 13.22 -3.06 -2.53
CA VAL A 60 14.65 -3.43 -2.44
C VAL A 60 15.46 -2.87 -3.60
N ARG A 61 14.87 -2.70 -4.79
CA ARG A 61 15.51 -2.01 -5.91
C ARG A 61 15.89 -0.57 -5.54
N GLU A 62 15.00 0.17 -4.89
CA GLU A 62 15.30 1.54 -4.44
C GLU A 62 16.34 1.55 -3.31
N ALA A 63 16.32 0.55 -2.43
CA ALA A 63 17.37 0.38 -1.41
C ALA A 63 18.76 0.18 -2.06
N ILE A 64 18.85 -0.67 -3.08
CA ILE A 64 20.08 -0.90 -3.85
C ILE A 64 20.49 0.37 -4.58
N ALA A 65 19.57 1.02 -5.30
CA ALA A 65 19.82 2.23 -6.09
C ALA A 65 20.29 3.42 -5.22
N SER A 66 19.95 3.43 -3.93
CA SER A 66 20.45 4.45 -2.98
C SER A 66 21.97 4.40 -2.77
N GLY A 67 22.61 3.28 -3.05
CA GLY A 67 24.02 3.01 -2.77
C GLY A 67 24.38 2.90 -1.28
N GLN A 68 23.38 3.08 -0.37
CA GLN A 68 23.58 3.09 1.07
C GLN A 68 23.21 1.76 1.75
N CYS A 69 22.62 0.81 1.01
CA CYS A 69 22.22 -0.49 1.52
C CYS A 69 23.08 -1.62 0.95
N GLN A 70 23.44 -2.57 1.81
CA GLN A 70 24.02 -3.87 1.44
C GLN A 70 22.97 -4.93 1.68
N ILE A 71 22.52 -5.62 0.65
CA ILE A 71 21.52 -6.67 0.80
C ILE A 71 22.21 -7.94 1.31
N VAL A 72 21.97 -8.26 2.58
CA VAL A 72 22.61 -9.38 3.27
C VAL A 72 21.72 -10.62 3.35
N ALA A 73 20.40 -10.46 3.27
CA ALA A 73 19.47 -11.58 3.37
C ALA A 73 18.14 -11.32 2.63
N LEU A 74 17.56 -12.42 2.15
CA LEU A 74 16.23 -12.51 1.56
C LEU A 74 15.44 -13.59 2.29
N CYS A 75 14.19 -13.30 2.65
CA CYS A 75 13.31 -14.22 3.37
C CYS A 75 11.88 -14.21 2.79
N ASP A 76 11.34 -15.39 2.56
CA ASP A 76 9.93 -15.60 2.21
C ASP A 76 9.52 -17.03 2.55
N ALA A 77 8.31 -17.24 3.03
CA ALA A 77 7.73 -18.57 3.24
C ALA A 77 7.66 -19.40 1.93
N ASP A 78 7.70 -18.72 0.78
CA ASP A 78 7.80 -19.32 -0.55
C ASP A 78 9.23 -19.13 -1.14
N LEU A 79 10.04 -20.16 -1.06
CA LEU A 79 11.40 -20.14 -1.60
C LEU A 79 11.47 -19.83 -3.11
N ARG A 80 10.41 -20.04 -3.85
CA ARG A 80 10.35 -19.69 -5.28
C ARG A 80 10.38 -18.17 -5.46
N GLN A 81 9.74 -17.40 -4.56
CA GLN A 81 9.80 -15.94 -4.56
C GLN A 81 11.20 -15.45 -4.20
N VAL A 82 11.87 -16.13 -3.26
CA VAL A 82 13.25 -15.81 -2.88
C VAL A 82 14.21 -16.01 -4.06
N GLU A 83 14.13 -17.14 -4.74
CA GLU A 83 15.02 -17.42 -5.90
C GLU A 83 14.77 -16.44 -7.04
N LYS A 84 13.52 -16.06 -7.29
CA LYS A 84 13.17 -15.02 -8.26
C LYS A 84 13.80 -13.68 -7.87
N ALA A 85 13.59 -13.21 -6.65
CA ALA A 85 14.13 -11.94 -6.16
C ALA A 85 15.67 -11.93 -6.21
N LYS A 86 16.30 -13.04 -5.84
CA LYS A 86 17.75 -13.21 -5.92
C LYS A 86 18.29 -13.12 -7.37
N GLY A 87 17.55 -13.68 -8.34
CA GLY A 87 17.86 -13.55 -9.76
C GLY A 87 17.80 -12.11 -10.22
N GLU A 88 16.71 -11.40 -9.90
CA GLU A 88 16.51 -9.99 -10.26
C GLU A 88 17.57 -9.07 -9.62
N GLN A 89 17.98 -9.35 -8.38
CA GLN A 89 18.99 -8.54 -7.68
C GLN A 89 20.40 -8.70 -8.25
N LYS A 90 20.78 -9.86 -8.81
CA LYS A 90 22.09 -10.08 -9.44
C LYS A 90 22.39 -9.09 -10.57
N GLU A 91 21.35 -8.55 -11.21
CA GLU A 91 21.49 -7.55 -12.27
C GLU A 91 21.70 -6.12 -11.72
N LEU A 92 21.39 -5.91 -10.42
CA LEU A 92 21.37 -4.60 -9.77
C LEU A 92 22.53 -4.38 -8.81
N THR A 93 23.08 -5.45 -8.22
CA THR A 93 24.15 -5.38 -7.21
C THR A 93 25.04 -6.61 -7.23
N ALA A 94 26.29 -6.43 -6.79
CA ALA A 94 27.22 -7.53 -6.55
C ALA A 94 27.00 -8.21 -5.17
N ASP A 95 26.02 -7.78 -4.38
CA ASP A 95 25.75 -8.38 -3.09
C ASP A 95 25.27 -9.84 -3.26
N SER A 96 25.66 -10.70 -2.33
CA SER A 96 25.28 -12.12 -2.30
C SER A 96 24.46 -12.42 -1.04
N PRO A 97 23.15 -12.12 -1.05
CA PRO A 97 22.31 -12.32 0.12
C PRO A 97 22.15 -13.80 0.46
N ARG A 98 22.14 -14.12 1.76
CA ARG A 98 21.72 -15.43 2.24
C ARG A 98 20.21 -15.57 2.17
N VAL A 99 19.75 -16.82 2.04
CA VAL A 99 18.34 -17.17 1.83
C VAL A 99 17.77 -17.80 3.10
N TYR A 100 16.59 -17.35 3.48
CA TYR A 100 15.86 -17.84 4.66
C TYR A 100 14.39 -18.09 4.30
N GLN A 101 13.78 -19.05 4.96
CA GLN A 101 12.33 -19.27 4.89
C GLN A 101 11.62 -18.69 6.11
N ASP A 102 12.30 -18.71 7.26
CA ASP A 102 11.82 -18.17 8.53
C ASP A 102 12.55 -16.87 8.90
N PHE A 103 11.80 -15.80 9.11
CA PHE A 103 12.34 -14.49 9.49
C PHE A 103 13.03 -14.48 10.84
N ARG A 104 12.64 -15.38 11.77
CA ARG A 104 13.25 -15.50 13.10
C ARG A 104 14.71 -15.93 12.98
N GLU A 105 14.96 -16.92 12.12
CA GLU A 105 16.31 -17.39 11.80
C GLU A 105 17.15 -16.30 11.13
N LEU A 106 16.55 -15.55 10.18
CA LEU A 106 17.22 -14.43 9.53
C LEU A 106 17.65 -13.37 10.56
N LEU A 107 16.75 -12.93 11.43
CA LEU A 107 17.05 -11.88 12.40
C LEU A 107 18.15 -12.29 13.38
N ASP A 108 18.13 -13.54 13.84
CA ASP A 108 19.15 -14.08 14.75
C ASP A 108 20.52 -14.15 14.09
N LYS A 109 20.61 -14.72 12.88
CA LYS A 109 21.89 -14.98 12.20
C LYS A 109 22.49 -13.74 11.53
N GLU A 110 21.65 -12.88 10.91
CA GLU A 110 22.14 -11.77 10.12
C GLU A 110 22.25 -10.46 10.90
N LYS A 111 21.43 -10.28 11.93
CA LYS A 111 21.36 -9.04 12.73
C LYS A 111 21.38 -7.80 11.82
N PRO A 112 20.40 -7.68 10.90
CA PRO A 112 20.37 -6.59 9.94
C PRO A 112 20.18 -5.23 10.66
N GLU A 113 20.77 -4.16 10.09
CA GLU A 113 20.56 -2.80 10.56
C GLU A 113 19.25 -2.22 10.01
N ILE A 114 18.81 -2.71 8.84
CA ILE A 114 17.54 -2.34 8.19
C ILE A 114 16.79 -3.62 7.82
N VAL A 115 15.49 -3.64 8.11
CA VAL A 115 14.56 -4.65 7.61
C VAL A 115 13.52 -3.98 6.72
N ILE A 116 13.35 -4.48 5.49
CA ILE A 116 12.23 -4.17 4.61
C ILE A 116 11.20 -5.29 4.82
N ASN A 117 10.05 -4.95 5.41
CA ASN A 117 8.93 -5.86 5.64
C ASN A 117 7.83 -5.62 4.60
N ALA A 118 7.78 -6.45 3.56
CA ALA A 118 6.83 -6.39 2.47
C ALA A 118 5.99 -7.67 2.36
N THR A 119 5.71 -8.29 3.51
CA THR A 119 4.88 -9.48 3.65
C THR A 119 3.38 -9.15 3.48
N PRO A 120 2.46 -10.14 3.51
CA PRO A 120 1.04 -9.88 3.67
C PRO A 120 0.70 -9.19 5.01
N ASP A 121 -0.44 -8.49 5.05
CA ASP A 121 -0.87 -7.62 6.14
C ASP A 121 -0.81 -8.29 7.53
N HIS A 122 -1.23 -9.55 7.59
CA HIS A 122 -1.28 -10.32 8.84
C HIS A 122 0.09 -10.64 9.46
N TRP A 123 1.16 -10.48 8.67
CA TRP A 123 2.53 -10.68 9.13
C TRP A 123 3.26 -9.39 9.52
N HIS A 124 2.77 -8.22 9.07
CA HIS A 124 3.42 -6.93 9.37
C HIS A 124 3.73 -6.73 10.85
N PRO A 125 2.77 -7.03 11.79
CA PRO A 125 2.99 -6.73 13.20
C PRO A 125 4.13 -7.55 13.81
N LEU A 126 4.08 -8.88 13.69
CA LEU A 126 5.05 -9.76 14.35
C LEU A 126 6.45 -9.55 13.82
N ILE A 127 6.61 -9.42 12.48
CA ILE A 127 7.91 -9.22 11.85
C ILE A 127 8.49 -7.85 12.23
N THR A 128 7.69 -6.79 12.17
CA THR A 128 8.16 -5.45 12.52
C THR A 128 8.58 -5.37 13.99
N ILE A 129 7.77 -5.91 14.91
CA ILE A 129 8.09 -5.92 16.35
C ILE A 129 9.36 -6.74 16.62
N ALA A 130 9.50 -7.90 15.99
CA ALA A 130 10.71 -8.71 16.13
C ALA A 130 11.95 -7.99 15.59
N ALA A 131 11.84 -7.32 14.44
CA ALA A 131 12.95 -6.61 13.81
C ALA A 131 13.42 -5.41 14.65
N VAL A 132 12.50 -4.57 15.18
CA VAL A 132 12.90 -3.44 16.04
C VAL A 132 13.51 -3.91 17.36
N ARG A 133 13.00 -5.00 17.95
CA ARG A 133 13.58 -5.62 19.14
C ARG A 133 14.95 -6.24 18.90
N ALA A 134 15.20 -6.73 17.68
CA ALA A 134 16.50 -7.20 17.24
C ALA A 134 17.49 -6.06 16.91
N GLY A 135 17.04 -4.80 16.96
CA GLY A 135 17.86 -3.61 16.77
C GLY A 135 17.85 -3.03 15.36
N ALA A 136 16.97 -3.50 14.47
CA ALA A 136 16.83 -2.96 13.13
C ALA A 136 15.90 -1.74 13.08
N ASP A 137 16.20 -0.79 12.20
CA ASP A 137 15.22 0.18 11.71
C ASP A 137 14.38 -0.49 10.61
N VAL A 138 13.08 -0.16 10.49
CA VAL A 138 12.16 -0.94 9.62
C VAL A 138 11.43 -0.05 8.63
N TYR A 139 11.44 -0.47 7.37
CA TYR A 139 10.47 -0.04 6.37
C TYR A 139 9.39 -1.14 6.29
N VAL A 140 8.16 -0.82 6.68
CA VAL A 140 7.03 -1.76 6.63
C VAL A 140 5.99 -1.30 5.61
N GLU A 141 5.46 -2.23 4.82
CA GLU A 141 4.38 -1.93 3.91
C GLU A 141 3.06 -1.63 4.63
N LYS A 142 2.21 -0.90 3.91
CA LYS A 142 0.83 -0.62 4.33
C LYS A 142 -0.09 -1.82 4.00
N PRO A 143 -1.21 -1.97 4.71
CA PRO A 143 -1.60 -1.35 5.98
C PRO A 143 -0.71 -1.85 7.12
N VAL A 144 -0.63 -1.07 8.20
CA VAL A 144 0.31 -1.34 9.30
C VAL A 144 0.06 -2.69 9.96
N GLY A 145 -1.20 -3.11 10.10
CA GLY A 145 -1.57 -4.40 10.68
C GLY A 145 -2.97 -4.81 10.26
N HIS A 146 -3.37 -5.99 10.67
CA HIS A 146 -4.68 -6.56 10.38
C HIS A 146 -5.75 -6.11 11.38
N THR A 147 -5.35 -5.72 12.60
CA THR A 147 -6.23 -5.20 13.66
C THR A 147 -5.65 -3.93 14.29
N ILE A 148 -6.51 -3.15 14.96
CA ILE A 148 -6.11 -1.86 15.53
C ILE A 148 -5.03 -2.03 16.60
N LEU A 149 -5.22 -2.98 17.54
CA LEU A 149 -4.25 -3.17 18.61
C LEU A 149 -2.92 -3.77 18.14
N GLU A 150 -2.87 -4.49 17.02
CA GLU A 150 -1.60 -4.87 16.36
C GLU A 150 -0.80 -3.64 15.96
N GLY A 151 -1.46 -2.66 15.32
CA GLY A 151 -0.81 -1.42 14.93
C GLY A 151 -0.30 -0.62 16.13
N ARG A 152 -1.06 -0.54 17.21
CA ARG A 152 -0.63 0.10 18.47
C ARG A 152 0.58 -0.59 19.08
N ALA A 153 0.60 -1.92 19.09
CA ALA A 153 1.76 -2.68 19.58
C ALA A 153 3.04 -2.42 18.75
N MET A 154 2.90 -2.24 17.43
CA MET A 154 4.04 -1.88 16.57
C MET A 154 4.57 -0.48 16.90
N VAL A 155 3.68 0.50 17.09
CA VAL A 155 4.07 1.85 17.53
C VAL A 155 4.83 1.79 18.84
N GLN A 156 4.27 1.10 19.83
CA GLN A 156 4.89 0.96 21.16
C GLN A 156 6.29 0.34 21.05
N ALA A 157 6.42 -0.78 20.32
CA ALA A 157 7.70 -1.45 20.14
C ALA A 157 8.75 -0.55 19.47
N ALA A 158 8.35 0.26 18.45
CA ALA A 158 9.23 1.21 17.81
C ALA A 158 9.73 2.30 18.78
N ARG A 159 8.84 2.83 19.62
CA ARG A 159 9.19 3.85 20.64
C ARG A 159 10.08 3.29 21.74
N ASP A 160 9.75 2.12 22.29
CA ASP A 160 10.51 1.47 23.37
C ASP A 160 11.94 1.14 22.94
N THR A 161 12.12 0.77 21.67
CA THR A 161 13.44 0.45 21.12
C THR A 161 14.16 1.65 20.49
N SER A 162 13.50 2.81 20.42
CA SER A 162 13.99 4.02 19.74
C SER A 162 14.39 3.75 18.29
N ARG A 163 13.68 2.81 17.60
CA ARG A 163 13.91 2.49 16.20
C ARG A 163 13.03 3.32 15.29
N ILE A 164 13.58 3.65 14.12
CA ILE A 164 12.83 4.31 13.07
C ILE A 164 11.99 3.26 12.35
N VAL A 165 10.69 3.48 12.31
CA VAL A 165 9.77 2.64 11.53
C VAL A 165 8.98 3.53 10.58
N GLN A 166 9.16 3.33 9.28
CA GLN A 166 8.45 4.03 8.21
C GLN A 166 7.46 3.11 7.53
N VAL A 167 6.28 3.63 7.26
CA VAL A 167 5.21 2.93 6.55
C VAL A 167 5.20 3.28 5.06
N GLY A 168 4.88 2.33 4.19
CA GLY A 168 4.86 2.45 2.72
C GLY A 168 3.76 3.37 2.16
N THR A 169 3.43 4.49 2.82
CA THR A 169 2.46 5.49 2.33
C THR A 169 3.13 6.53 1.44
N HIS A 170 3.60 6.10 0.28
CA HIS A 170 4.45 6.86 -0.66
C HIS A 170 3.83 8.18 -1.17
N ARG A 171 2.51 8.37 -1.06
CA ARG A 171 1.85 9.62 -1.51
C ARG A 171 2.25 10.83 -0.68
N ARG A 172 2.77 10.66 0.52
CA ARG A 172 3.26 11.76 1.37
C ARG A 172 4.51 12.47 0.83
N VAL A 173 5.23 11.83 -0.08
CA VAL A 173 6.43 12.41 -0.73
C VAL A 173 6.21 12.72 -2.21
N SER A 174 5.08 12.34 -2.78
CA SER A 174 4.78 12.61 -4.19
C SER A 174 4.60 14.10 -4.43
N PRO A 175 5.33 14.72 -5.39
CA PRO A 175 5.30 16.17 -5.59
C PRO A 175 3.90 16.75 -5.82
N HIS A 176 3.08 16.07 -6.63
CA HIS A 176 1.71 16.52 -6.90
C HIS A 176 0.77 16.35 -5.70
N ASN A 177 1.00 15.37 -4.81
CA ASN A 177 0.23 15.26 -3.56
C ASN A 177 0.65 16.37 -2.56
N LEU A 178 1.94 16.73 -2.52
CA LEU A 178 2.44 17.83 -1.70
C LEU A 178 1.84 19.16 -2.16
N SER A 179 1.91 19.48 -3.46
CA SER A 179 1.35 20.73 -4.00
C SER A 179 -0.17 20.77 -3.88
N GLY A 180 -0.87 19.64 -4.08
CA GLY A 180 -2.32 19.53 -3.89
C GLY A 180 -2.75 19.76 -2.44
N ARG A 181 -2.02 19.18 -1.47
CA ARG A 181 -2.22 19.47 -0.05
C ARG A 181 -2.03 20.97 0.25
N ASP A 182 -0.95 21.56 -0.26
CA ASP A 182 -0.64 22.97 -0.02
C ASP A 182 -1.69 23.88 -0.66
N PHE A 183 -2.21 23.52 -1.85
CA PHE A 183 -3.35 24.21 -2.47
C PHE A 183 -4.60 24.17 -1.56
N LEU A 184 -4.97 22.98 -1.06
CA LEU A 184 -6.14 22.83 -0.20
C LEU A 184 -5.97 23.59 1.13
N ARG A 185 -4.80 23.51 1.77
CA ARG A 185 -4.49 24.20 3.02
C ARG A 185 -4.35 25.72 2.86
N SER A 186 -4.09 26.21 1.67
CA SER A 186 -4.05 27.66 1.39
C SER A 186 -5.44 28.32 1.44
N GLY A 187 -6.53 27.55 1.56
CA GLY A 187 -7.90 28.06 1.55
C GLY A 187 -8.42 28.49 0.18
N LYS A 188 -7.69 28.21 -0.91
CA LYS A 188 -8.14 28.49 -2.29
C LYS A 188 -9.40 27.73 -2.67
N ALA A 189 -9.58 26.50 -2.14
CA ALA A 189 -10.80 25.71 -2.32
C ALA A 189 -11.97 26.16 -1.41
N GLY A 190 -11.73 27.10 -0.49
CA GLY A 190 -12.68 27.51 0.54
C GLY A 190 -12.72 26.52 1.72
N LYS A 191 -13.77 26.59 2.55
CA LYS A 191 -13.98 25.64 3.65
C LYS A 191 -14.40 24.29 3.05
N ILE A 192 -13.63 23.23 3.33
CA ILE A 192 -13.97 21.86 2.92
C ILE A 192 -15.06 21.32 3.87
N GLY A 193 -16.19 20.90 3.31
CA GLY A 193 -17.30 20.32 4.07
C GLY A 193 -17.47 18.83 3.87
N MET A 194 -16.95 18.30 2.77
CA MET A 194 -17.01 16.86 2.47
C MET A 194 -15.79 16.41 1.67
N VAL A 195 -15.37 15.17 1.89
CA VAL A 195 -14.33 14.49 1.11
C VAL A 195 -14.87 13.14 0.65
N ARG A 196 -14.64 12.74 -0.62
CA ARG A 196 -15.04 11.42 -1.13
C ARG A 196 -13.84 10.75 -1.80
N ALA A 197 -13.41 9.63 -1.27
CA ALA A 197 -12.43 8.75 -1.90
C ALA A 197 -13.12 7.55 -2.53
N PHE A 198 -12.63 7.09 -3.68
CA PHE A 198 -13.25 6.00 -4.42
C PHE A 198 -12.24 5.07 -5.09
N VAL A 199 -12.66 3.79 -5.24
CA VAL A 199 -11.95 2.78 -6.04
C VAL A 199 -12.98 1.94 -6.79
N HIS A 200 -12.85 1.86 -8.11
CA HIS A 200 -13.75 1.09 -8.97
C HIS A 200 -12.96 0.11 -9.82
N TYR A 201 -13.30 -1.17 -9.76
CA TYR A 201 -12.73 -2.21 -10.61
C TYR A 201 -13.81 -2.86 -11.48
N PRO A 202 -13.47 -3.40 -12.65
CA PRO A 202 -14.35 -4.31 -13.35
C PRO A 202 -14.46 -5.63 -12.57
N GLY A 203 -15.58 -6.33 -12.72
CA GLY A 203 -15.79 -7.63 -12.10
C GLY A 203 -17.22 -8.11 -12.29
N ASP A 204 -17.42 -9.38 -11.98
CA ASP A 204 -18.67 -10.12 -12.14
C ASP A 204 -18.77 -11.18 -11.03
N LYS A 205 -19.77 -12.07 -11.15
CA LYS A 205 -19.95 -13.24 -10.30
C LYS A 205 -18.63 -14.01 -10.16
N GLU A 206 -18.35 -14.48 -8.97
CA GLU A 206 -17.15 -15.25 -8.68
C GLU A 206 -17.48 -16.74 -8.51
N ASP A 207 -16.93 -17.57 -9.39
CA ASP A 207 -17.00 -19.02 -9.22
C ASP A 207 -15.90 -19.51 -8.25
N PRO A 208 -16.21 -20.53 -7.42
CA PRO A 208 -15.23 -21.08 -6.50
C PRO A 208 -14.07 -21.74 -7.23
N THR A 209 -12.89 -21.69 -6.63
CA THR A 209 -11.68 -22.35 -7.14
C THR A 209 -11.34 -23.53 -6.24
N PRO A 210 -10.99 -24.70 -6.81
CA PRO A 210 -10.62 -25.88 -6.04
C PRO A 210 -9.41 -25.63 -5.14
N ASN A 211 -9.46 -26.19 -3.94
CA ASN A 211 -8.30 -26.27 -3.07
C ASN A 211 -7.34 -27.33 -3.57
N MET A 212 -6.04 -27.11 -3.34
CA MET A 212 -4.99 -28.01 -3.79
C MET A 212 -3.87 -28.14 -2.76
N ALA A 213 -2.93 -29.05 -2.98
CA ALA A 213 -1.72 -29.11 -2.18
C ALA A 213 -0.85 -27.85 -2.45
N PRO A 214 -0.23 -27.28 -1.42
CA PRO A 214 0.73 -26.20 -1.63
C PRO A 214 1.87 -26.64 -2.57
N PRO A 215 2.32 -25.77 -3.47
CA PRO A 215 3.42 -26.12 -4.38
C PRO A 215 4.73 -26.31 -3.61
N LYS A 216 5.61 -27.15 -4.17
CA LYS A 216 6.93 -27.39 -3.58
C LYS A 216 7.68 -26.08 -3.38
N GLY A 217 8.25 -25.91 -2.20
CA GLY A 217 9.01 -24.72 -1.81
C GLY A 217 8.19 -23.66 -1.07
N LEU A 218 6.86 -23.81 -1.00
CA LEU A 218 6.00 -22.99 -0.17
C LEU A 218 5.71 -23.71 1.15
N ASP A 219 6.12 -23.11 2.26
CA ASP A 219 5.64 -23.47 3.59
C ASP A 219 4.33 -22.75 3.84
N TRP A 220 3.21 -23.44 3.60
CA TRP A 220 1.88 -22.84 3.71
C TRP A 220 1.47 -22.58 5.15
N ASP A 221 1.92 -23.41 6.08
CA ASP A 221 1.67 -23.19 7.51
C ASP A 221 2.35 -21.92 8.02
N LEU A 222 3.62 -21.75 7.66
CA LEU A 222 4.38 -20.54 7.96
C LEU A 222 3.80 -19.32 7.21
N TRP A 223 3.35 -19.48 5.96
CA TRP A 223 2.75 -18.37 5.22
C TRP A 223 1.46 -17.87 5.89
N CYS A 224 0.59 -18.77 6.35
CA CYS A 224 -0.61 -18.42 7.13
C CYS A 224 -0.25 -17.84 8.51
N GLY A 225 0.78 -18.36 9.16
CA GLY A 225 1.33 -17.85 10.41
C GLY A 225 0.30 -17.64 11.50
N PRO A 226 0.14 -16.40 12.02
CA PRO A 226 -0.81 -16.09 13.08
C PRO A 226 -2.28 -16.11 12.64
N ALA A 227 -2.54 -16.08 11.34
CA ALA A 227 -3.90 -16.13 10.79
C ALA A 227 -4.46 -17.57 10.77
N PRO A 228 -5.78 -17.76 10.62
CA PRO A 228 -6.37 -19.09 10.44
C PRO A 228 -5.73 -19.86 9.28
N LEU A 229 -5.52 -21.16 9.47
CA LEU A 229 -5.01 -22.05 8.43
C LEU A 229 -6.16 -22.47 7.51
N ARG A 230 -6.24 -21.86 6.35
CA ARG A 230 -7.14 -22.31 5.28
C ARG A 230 -6.47 -23.40 4.44
N PRO A 231 -7.22 -24.29 3.78
CA PRO A 231 -6.67 -25.08 2.70
C PRO A 231 -5.99 -24.18 1.66
N PHE A 232 -4.86 -24.63 1.09
CA PHE A 232 -4.19 -23.84 0.07
C PHE A 232 -5.08 -23.66 -1.15
N ASN A 233 -5.14 -22.42 -1.64
CA ASN A 233 -5.85 -22.05 -2.86
C ASN A 233 -5.04 -21.01 -3.61
N GLU A 234 -4.86 -21.19 -4.91
CA GLU A 234 -4.07 -20.29 -5.74
C GLU A 234 -4.62 -18.86 -5.83
N LYS A 235 -5.92 -18.67 -5.55
CA LYS A 235 -6.52 -17.33 -5.43
C LYS A 235 -5.98 -16.56 -4.23
N ILE A 236 -5.49 -17.25 -3.18
CA ILE A 236 -4.92 -16.57 -2.00
C ILE A 236 -3.50 -16.12 -2.29
N HIS A 237 -2.65 -17.05 -2.73
CA HIS A 237 -1.22 -16.83 -2.93
C HIS A 237 -0.93 -16.54 -4.42
N ALA A 238 -0.06 -15.58 -4.76
CA ALA A 238 0.73 -14.72 -3.89
C ALA A 238 0.12 -13.33 -3.71
N LYS A 239 -0.84 -12.90 -4.54
CA LYS A 239 -1.36 -11.52 -4.58
C LYS A 239 -2.81 -11.40 -4.10
N GLY A 240 -3.57 -12.48 -4.18
CA GLY A 240 -5.01 -12.48 -3.95
C GLY A 240 -5.42 -12.39 -2.48
N PHE A 241 -4.49 -12.60 -1.54
CA PHE A 241 -4.74 -12.58 -0.08
C PHE A 241 -5.49 -11.33 0.38
N ARG A 242 -5.37 -10.21 -0.33
CA ARG A 242 -6.06 -8.95 -0.04
C ARG A 242 -7.58 -9.07 0.00
N ASN A 243 -8.12 -10.06 -0.72
CA ASN A 243 -9.56 -10.33 -0.78
C ASN A 243 -10.00 -11.45 0.17
N PHE A 244 -9.13 -11.88 1.09
CA PHE A 244 -9.42 -12.90 2.11
C PHE A 244 -9.28 -12.28 3.51
N LEU A 245 -10.40 -12.17 4.23
CA LEU A 245 -10.49 -11.43 5.49
C LEU A 245 -9.69 -12.05 6.65
N ASP A 246 -9.22 -13.29 6.53
CA ASP A 246 -8.28 -13.87 7.49
C ASP A 246 -6.86 -13.28 7.34
N TYR A 247 -6.48 -12.80 6.16
CA TYR A 247 -5.12 -12.37 5.84
C TYR A 247 -4.99 -10.86 5.60
N ALA A 248 -6.09 -10.19 5.20
CA ALA A 248 -6.13 -8.76 4.92
C ALA A 248 -7.54 -8.18 5.16
N ASN A 249 -7.75 -6.91 4.86
CA ASN A 249 -9.00 -6.20 5.13
C ASN A 249 -9.69 -5.69 3.84
N GLY A 250 -9.63 -6.49 2.77
CA GLY A 250 -10.30 -6.17 1.50
C GLY A 250 -9.86 -4.83 0.90
N THR A 251 -10.69 -4.29 0.01
CA THR A 251 -10.36 -3.07 -0.74
C THR A 251 -10.23 -1.83 0.15
N LEU A 252 -11.02 -1.71 1.22
CA LEU A 252 -10.87 -0.60 2.18
C LEU A 252 -9.53 -0.69 2.95
N GLY A 253 -9.07 -1.89 3.32
CA GLY A 253 -7.77 -2.10 3.95
C GLY A 253 -6.61 -1.84 2.99
N ASP A 254 -6.67 -2.36 1.77
CA ASP A 254 -5.57 -2.27 0.80
C ASP A 254 -5.48 -0.91 0.10
N TRP A 255 -6.57 -0.45 -0.51
CA TRP A 255 -6.62 0.83 -1.22
C TRP A 255 -7.06 2.00 -0.33
N GLY A 256 -8.00 1.73 0.58
CA GLY A 256 -8.53 2.77 1.44
C GLY A 256 -7.47 3.43 2.28
N ILE A 257 -6.48 2.69 2.78
CA ILE A 257 -5.38 3.23 3.58
C ILE A 257 -4.65 4.40 2.88
N HIS A 258 -4.45 4.35 1.57
CA HIS A 258 -3.80 5.44 0.83
C HIS A 258 -4.61 6.74 0.90
N TRP A 259 -5.94 6.63 0.80
CA TRP A 259 -6.83 7.79 0.83
C TRP A 259 -7.15 8.23 2.26
N MET A 260 -7.31 7.31 3.20
CA MET A 260 -7.45 7.64 4.63
C MET A 260 -6.23 8.43 5.11
N ASP A 261 -5.04 8.02 4.69
CA ASP A 261 -3.80 8.75 4.97
C ASP A 261 -3.79 10.16 4.35
N GLN A 262 -4.19 10.29 3.08
CA GLN A 262 -4.27 11.59 2.42
C GLN A 262 -5.32 12.50 3.07
N ILE A 263 -6.48 11.97 3.44
CA ILE A 263 -7.55 12.74 4.10
C ILE A 263 -7.06 13.27 5.45
N LEU A 264 -6.53 12.41 6.31
CA LEU A 264 -6.01 12.83 7.61
C LEU A 264 -4.87 13.85 7.44
N TRP A 265 -3.98 13.63 6.49
CA TRP A 265 -2.86 14.53 6.23
C TRP A 265 -3.28 15.88 5.67
N VAL A 266 -4.14 15.92 4.66
CA VAL A 266 -4.60 17.17 4.02
C VAL A 266 -5.42 18.01 4.99
N MET A 267 -6.34 17.37 5.73
CA MET A 267 -7.28 18.03 6.64
C MET A 267 -6.69 18.31 8.03
N ASP A 268 -5.44 17.88 8.27
CA ASP A 268 -4.75 17.99 9.57
C ASP A 268 -5.48 17.33 10.74
N GLU A 269 -6.08 16.17 10.46
CA GLU A 269 -6.88 15.41 11.42
C GLU A 269 -6.10 14.17 11.90
N LYS A 270 -6.51 13.65 13.05
CA LYS A 270 -5.88 12.46 13.65
C LYS A 270 -6.76 11.23 13.57
N ALA A 271 -8.07 11.38 13.64
CA ALA A 271 -9.05 10.29 13.56
C ALA A 271 -10.46 10.86 13.41
N PRO A 272 -11.42 10.08 12.87
CA PRO A 272 -12.84 10.42 12.90
C PRO A 272 -13.40 10.26 14.32
N ARG A 273 -14.49 10.96 14.62
CA ARG A 273 -15.26 10.81 15.88
C ARG A 273 -16.24 9.64 15.81
N LYS A 274 -16.75 9.36 14.62
CA LYS A 274 -17.76 8.35 14.40
C LYS A 274 -17.63 7.76 13.01
N VAL A 275 -17.94 6.47 12.89
CA VAL A 275 -17.86 5.73 11.63
C VAL A 275 -19.14 4.92 11.43
N PHE A 276 -19.69 4.94 10.22
CA PHE A 276 -20.72 4.01 9.77
C PHE A 276 -20.34 3.42 8.41
N SER A 277 -20.55 2.13 8.24
CA SER A 277 -20.24 1.46 6.98
C SER A 277 -21.26 0.39 6.64
N THR A 278 -21.53 0.25 5.34
CA THR A 278 -22.40 -0.77 4.77
C THR A 278 -21.82 -1.28 3.46
N GLY A 279 -22.17 -2.51 3.08
CA GLY A 279 -21.66 -3.15 1.87
C GLY A 279 -21.93 -4.64 1.88
N GLY A 280 -21.25 -5.37 1.02
CA GLY A 280 -21.39 -6.82 0.93
C GLY A 280 -20.87 -7.42 -0.36
N ARG A 281 -21.45 -8.53 -0.76
CA ARG A 281 -21.06 -9.32 -1.92
C ARG A 281 -22.26 -9.53 -2.85
N SER A 282 -22.84 -8.44 -3.32
CA SER A 282 -24.08 -8.48 -4.14
C SER A 282 -23.85 -9.02 -5.54
N ILE A 283 -22.65 -8.86 -6.10
CA ILE A 283 -22.32 -9.31 -7.46
C ILE A 283 -21.50 -10.60 -7.42
N LYS A 284 -20.45 -10.66 -6.63
CA LYS A 284 -19.61 -11.88 -6.53
C LYS A 284 -20.37 -13.09 -5.95
N GLY A 285 -21.46 -12.85 -5.23
CA GLY A 285 -22.23 -13.88 -4.55
C GLY A 285 -21.65 -14.27 -3.18
N PRO A 286 -22.31 -15.20 -2.47
CA PRO A 286 -21.89 -15.65 -1.15
C PRO A 286 -20.43 -16.12 -1.11
N ALA A 287 -19.73 -15.86 -0.01
CA ALA A 287 -18.40 -16.40 0.20
C ALA A 287 -18.47 -17.92 0.42
N ILE A 288 -17.60 -18.66 -0.24
CA ILE A 288 -17.44 -20.11 -0.11
C ILE A 288 -16.08 -20.38 0.53
N ASN A 289 -16.07 -21.13 1.62
CA ASN A 289 -14.86 -21.62 2.28
C ASN A 289 -15.13 -23.03 2.79
N THR A 290 -14.83 -24.02 1.97
CA THR A 290 -15.03 -25.44 2.25
C THR A 290 -13.71 -26.20 2.23
N ALA A 291 -13.73 -27.48 2.55
CA ALA A 291 -12.55 -28.34 2.44
C ALA A 291 -12.08 -28.52 0.99
N THR A 292 -12.97 -28.36 0.00
CA THR A 292 -12.71 -28.66 -1.41
C THR A 292 -12.51 -27.43 -2.28
N GLU A 293 -13.11 -26.28 -1.94
CA GLU A 293 -13.09 -25.11 -2.79
C GLU A 293 -13.31 -23.81 -2.00
N GLN A 294 -12.88 -22.68 -2.55
CA GLN A 294 -13.03 -21.36 -1.96
C GLN A 294 -13.31 -20.27 -3.02
N THR A 295 -14.03 -19.24 -2.58
CA THR A 295 -14.04 -17.91 -3.21
C THR A 295 -13.29 -16.92 -2.34
N THR A 296 -13.05 -15.69 -2.83
CA THR A 296 -12.74 -14.55 -1.96
C THR A 296 -13.90 -14.31 -0.98
N ASP A 297 -13.65 -13.62 0.14
CA ASP A 297 -14.69 -13.33 1.14
C ASP A 297 -14.80 -11.84 1.52
N ALA A 298 -13.88 -11.00 1.04
CA ALA A 298 -13.98 -9.56 1.18
C ALA A 298 -15.19 -9.00 0.41
N PRO A 299 -15.80 -7.88 0.85
CA PRO A 299 -16.91 -7.26 0.17
C PRO A 299 -16.53 -6.82 -1.25
N ASP A 300 -17.43 -7.02 -2.22
CA ASP A 300 -17.26 -6.52 -3.58
C ASP A 300 -17.70 -5.06 -3.73
N HIS A 301 -18.42 -4.54 -2.77
CA HIS A 301 -18.74 -3.11 -2.64
C HIS A 301 -18.87 -2.71 -1.18
N GLN A 302 -18.52 -1.48 -0.89
CA GLN A 302 -18.63 -0.90 0.45
C GLN A 302 -18.70 0.62 0.37
N VAL A 303 -19.59 1.21 1.16
CA VAL A 303 -19.63 2.65 1.44
C VAL A 303 -19.37 2.83 2.92
N ALA A 304 -18.43 3.70 3.28
CA ALA A 304 -18.18 4.08 4.66
C ALA A 304 -18.18 5.59 4.81
N SER A 305 -18.81 6.09 5.86
CA SER A 305 -18.79 7.50 6.25
C SER A 305 -18.02 7.67 7.54
N PHE A 306 -17.17 8.69 7.59
CA PHE A 306 -16.32 9.05 8.71
C PHE A 306 -16.64 10.48 9.11
N GLU A 307 -17.20 10.67 10.29
CA GLU A 307 -17.58 11.97 10.81
C GLU A 307 -16.41 12.60 11.57
N PHE A 308 -16.01 13.79 11.13
CA PHE A 308 -15.06 14.66 11.81
C PHE A 308 -15.78 15.87 12.40
N GLU A 309 -15.07 16.76 13.08
CA GLU A 309 -15.72 17.95 13.65
C GLU A 309 -16.24 18.91 12.60
N SER A 310 -15.48 19.11 11.53
CA SER A 310 -15.74 20.17 10.54
C SER A 310 -16.14 19.65 9.16
N PHE A 311 -16.05 18.35 8.90
CA PHE A 311 -16.39 17.73 7.61
C PHE A 311 -16.74 16.25 7.78
N THR A 312 -17.26 15.67 6.70
CA THR A 312 -17.46 14.21 6.59
C THR A 312 -16.59 13.66 5.46
N ALA A 313 -15.88 12.57 5.73
CA ALA A 313 -15.23 11.80 4.68
C ALA A 313 -16.09 10.59 4.29
N VAL A 314 -16.11 10.26 3.00
CA VAL A 314 -16.81 9.09 2.45
C VAL A 314 -15.81 8.25 1.68
N TRP A 315 -15.82 6.97 1.94
CA TRP A 315 -15.19 5.95 1.12
C TRP A 315 -16.23 5.22 0.31
N GLU A 316 -15.92 4.96 -0.95
CA GLU A 316 -16.72 4.14 -1.84
C GLU A 316 -15.82 3.19 -2.61
N HIS A 317 -16.09 1.89 -2.58
CA HIS A 317 -15.52 1.00 -3.56
C HIS A 317 -16.54 0.04 -4.14
N ARG A 318 -16.27 -0.40 -5.37
CA ARG A 318 -16.98 -1.48 -6.03
C ARG A 318 -16.02 -2.26 -6.94
N GLN A 319 -16.13 -3.58 -6.90
CA GLN A 319 -15.37 -4.49 -7.76
C GLN A 319 -16.27 -4.98 -8.91
N PHE A 320 -17.07 -4.08 -9.47
CA PHE A 320 -17.91 -4.25 -10.65
C PHE A 320 -18.18 -2.87 -11.26
N ALA A 321 -18.61 -2.81 -12.50
CA ALA A 321 -18.87 -1.56 -13.23
C ALA A 321 -17.71 -0.55 -13.17
N GLY A 322 -16.47 -1.03 -13.08
CA GLY A 322 -15.28 -0.18 -13.13
C GLY A 322 -15.14 0.45 -14.52
N ASN A 323 -14.99 1.78 -14.54
CA ASN A 323 -14.84 2.55 -15.78
C ASN A 323 -14.16 3.91 -15.50
N SER A 324 -13.93 4.69 -16.53
CA SER A 324 -13.24 5.98 -16.45
C SER A 324 -14.18 7.18 -16.21
N ALA A 325 -15.40 6.97 -15.68
CA ALA A 325 -16.39 8.04 -15.50
C ALA A 325 -15.94 9.12 -14.49
N GLU A 326 -15.10 8.76 -13.52
CA GLU A 326 -14.58 9.67 -12.51
C GLU A 326 -13.33 10.42 -13.02
N LYS A 327 -13.54 11.42 -13.90
CA LYS A 327 -12.46 12.24 -14.47
C LYS A 327 -11.37 11.43 -15.18
N GLY A 328 -11.76 10.29 -15.79
CA GLY A 328 -10.85 9.42 -16.52
C GLY A 328 -10.02 8.48 -15.64
N GLU A 329 -10.34 8.34 -14.36
CA GLU A 329 -9.67 7.43 -13.43
C GLU A 329 -10.66 6.49 -12.74
N THR A 330 -10.16 5.35 -12.28
CA THR A 330 -10.91 4.38 -11.46
C THR A 330 -10.58 4.49 -9.97
N VAL A 331 -9.63 5.35 -9.63
CA VAL A 331 -9.15 5.56 -8.25
C VAL A 331 -8.88 7.04 -8.05
N GLY A 332 -9.43 7.65 -7.00
CA GLY A 332 -9.22 9.07 -6.76
C GLY A 332 -9.90 9.57 -5.48
N CYS A 333 -9.75 10.87 -5.25
CA CYS A 333 -10.34 11.55 -4.10
C CYS A 333 -10.82 12.95 -4.47
N TYR A 334 -12.01 13.31 -4.04
CA TYR A 334 -12.59 14.64 -4.18
C TYR A 334 -12.65 15.35 -2.84
N PHE A 335 -12.26 16.63 -2.81
CA PHE A 335 -12.46 17.56 -1.70
C PHE A 335 -13.46 18.64 -2.15
N TYR A 336 -14.61 18.68 -1.52
CA TYR A 336 -15.70 19.61 -1.86
C TYR A 336 -15.65 20.82 -0.91
N GLY A 337 -15.21 21.94 -1.49
CA GLY A 337 -15.07 23.20 -0.78
C GLY A 337 -16.10 24.24 -1.22
N THR A 338 -16.23 25.30 -0.43
CA THR A 338 -17.20 26.38 -0.73
C THR A 338 -16.85 27.20 -1.96
N LYS A 339 -15.61 27.10 -2.48
CA LYS A 339 -15.16 27.81 -3.70
C LYS A 339 -14.99 26.88 -4.90
N GLY A 340 -15.16 25.58 -4.75
CA GLY A 340 -15.05 24.61 -5.84
C GLY A 340 -14.74 23.20 -5.37
N THR A 341 -14.57 22.32 -6.36
CA THR A 341 -14.25 20.90 -6.16
C THR A 341 -12.79 20.64 -6.53
N PHE A 342 -12.04 20.07 -5.61
CA PHE A 342 -10.68 19.63 -5.87
C PHE A 342 -10.70 18.11 -6.09
N HIS A 343 -10.16 17.64 -7.22
CA HIS A 343 -9.96 16.23 -7.54
C HIS A 343 -8.47 15.89 -7.45
N MET A 344 -8.12 14.92 -6.64
CA MET A 344 -6.78 14.33 -6.58
C MET A 344 -6.85 12.92 -7.17
N GLY A 345 -6.20 12.74 -8.32
CA GLY A 345 -6.15 11.47 -9.03
C GLY A 345 -5.02 10.56 -8.51
N TRP A 346 -5.05 9.30 -8.92
CA TRP A 346 -3.97 8.37 -8.61
C TRP A 346 -2.75 8.58 -9.51
N GLN A 347 -2.97 8.71 -10.82
CA GLN A 347 -1.92 8.84 -11.83
C GLN A 347 -2.01 10.12 -12.67
N LYS A 348 -3.09 10.92 -12.52
CA LYS A 348 -3.34 12.12 -13.33
C LYS A 348 -3.16 13.44 -12.57
N GLY A 349 -2.37 13.42 -11.50
CA GLY A 349 -2.13 14.63 -10.72
C GLY A 349 -3.37 15.12 -9.99
N TRP A 350 -3.58 16.45 -9.97
CA TRP A 350 -4.79 17.02 -9.40
C TRP A 350 -5.38 18.13 -10.25
N THR A 351 -6.70 18.34 -10.09
CA THR A 351 -7.43 19.42 -10.76
C THR A 351 -8.38 20.08 -9.76
N PHE A 352 -8.32 21.39 -9.66
CA PHE A 352 -9.30 22.19 -8.96
C PHE A 352 -10.31 22.77 -9.96
N TYR A 353 -11.58 22.52 -9.75
CA TYR A 353 -12.71 23.06 -10.52
C TYR A 353 -13.38 24.14 -9.66
N PRO A 354 -13.09 25.43 -9.90
CA PRO A 354 -13.73 26.51 -9.17
C PRO A 354 -15.22 26.60 -9.49
N VAL A 355 -16.02 27.19 -8.57
CA VAL A 355 -17.45 27.50 -8.85
C VAL A 355 -17.57 28.44 -10.05
N TRP A 356 -16.61 29.37 -10.17
CA TRP A 356 -16.53 30.33 -11.27
C TRP A 356 -15.09 30.42 -11.77
N GLY A 357 -14.91 30.37 -13.08
CA GLY A 357 -13.60 30.47 -13.72
C GLY A 357 -13.09 29.13 -14.28
N GLU A 358 -11.89 29.16 -14.82
CA GLU A 358 -11.27 28.01 -15.47
C GLU A 358 -10.65 27.04 -14.44
N PRO A 359 -10.65 25.73 -14.73
CA PRO A 359 -9.99 24.75 -13.91
C PRO A 359 -8.46 25.01 -13.79
N ILE A 360 -7.91 24.67 -12.62
CA ILE A 360 -6.46 24.68 -12.38
C ILE A 360 -6.01 23.23 -12.30
N HIS A 361 -5.02 22.85 -13.10
CA HIS A 361 -4.49 21.48 -13.16
C HIS A 361 -3.00 21.43 -12.88
N GLU A 362 -2.55 20.37 -12.23
CA GLU A 362 -1.14 20.02 -12.08
C GLU A 362 -0.91 18.55 -12.44
N ASP A 363 0.00 18.30 -13.39
CA ASP A 363 0.37 16.96 -13.81
C ASP A 363 1.09 16.17 -12.71
N PRO A 364 0.99 14.84 -12.70
CA PRO A 364 1.72 14.01 -11.76
C PRO A 364 3.21 14.01 -12.07
N LYS A 365 4.02 13.85 -11.02
CA LYS A 365 5.45 13.57 -11.13
C LYS A 365 5.71 12.21 -10.48
N LEU A 366 5.56 11.16 -11.27
CA LEU A 366 5.70 9.78 -10.82
C LEU A 366 7.10 9.27 -11.12
N HIS A 367 7.66 8.49 -10.20
CA HIS A 367 8.94 7.83 -10.40
C HIS A 367 8.73 6.54 -11.20
N MET A 368 9.58 6.32 -12.22
CA MET A 368 9.57 5.09 -13.00
C MET A 368 10.59 4.09 -12.44
N PRO A 369 10.39 2.76 -12.55
CA PRO A 369 9.34 2.10 -13.33
C PRO A 369 8.07 1.74 -12.53
N ASP A 370 7.99 2.05 -11.25
CA ASP A 370 6.85 1.65 -10.41
C ASP A 370 5.64 2.61 -10.48
N GLU A 371 5.81 3.75 -11.16
CA GLU A 371 4.80 4.83 -11.26
C GLU A 371 4.34 5.36 -9.90
N GLN A 372 5.22 5.25 -8.90
CA GLN A 372 5.00 5.70 -7.54
C GLN A 372 6.29 6.39 -7.04
N ASN A 373 6.24 6.99 -5.87
CA ASN A 373 7.40 7.72 -5.35
C ASN A 373 8.10 6.94 -4.22
N ILE A 374 8.38 5.65 -4.44
CA ILE A 374 9.08 4.79 -3.47
C ILE A 374 10.52 5.29 -3.26
N LYS A 375 11.19 5.75 -4.32
CA LYS A 375 12.54 6.31 -4.24
C LYS A 375 12.64 7.45 -3.22
N GLU A 376 11.75 8.44 -3.32
CA GLU A 376 11.71 9.58 -2.43
C GLU A 376 11.36 9.16 -1.01
N LEU A 377 10.43 8.20 -0.86
CA LEU A 377 10.05 7.67 0.44
C LEU A 377 11.21 6.91 1.10
N PHE A 378 11.92 6.08 0.34
CA PHE A 378 13.08 5.36 0.86
C PHE A 378 14.24 6.31 1.21
N ALA A 379 14.42 7.39 0.45
CA ALA A 379 15.39 8.43 0.77
C ALA A 379 15.05 9.18 2.08
N ASP A 380 13.77 9.47 2.33
CA ASP A 380 13.30 10.02 3.62
C ASP A 380 13.59 9.05 4.79
N PHE A 381 13.34 7.75 4.59
CA PHE A 381 13.65 6.71 5.56
C PHE A 381 15.15 6.70 5.94
N LEU A 382 16.05 6.67 4.96
CA LEU A 382 17.49 6.72 5.21
C LEU A 382 17.93 8.01 5.90
N SER A 383 17.32 9.15 5.53
CA SER A 383 17.56 10.43 6.21
C SER A 383 17.11 10.39 7.66
N SER A 384 15.97 9.78 7.94
CA SER A 384 15.41 9.59 9.27
C SER A 384 16.27 8.66 10.13
N ILE A 385 16.79 7.57 9.58
CA ILE A 385 17.76 6.70 10.26
C ILE A 385 18.99 7.48 10.66
N LYS A 386 19.55 8.28 9.75
CA LYS A 386 20.76 9.07 10.01
C LYS A 386 20.54 10.17 11.05
N SER A 387 19.44 10.87 10.97
CA SER A 387 19.13 12.02 11.85
C SER A 387 18.44 11.63 13.14
N ARG A 388 17.92 10.40 13.26
CA ARG A 388 17.03 9.91 14.32
C ARG A 388 15.75 10.75 14.51
N LYS A 389 15.36 11.53 13.48
CA LYS A 389 14.08 12.22 13.42
C LYS A 389 13.01 11.28 12.84
N LEU A 390 11.75 11.47 13.23
CA LEU A 390 10.65 10.68 12.71
C LEU A 390 10.48 10.92 11.20
N PRO A 391 10.22 9.86 10.41
CA PRO A 391 10.00 9.98 8.97
C PRO A 391 8.63 10.60 8.65
N VAL A 392 8.45 11.05 7.42
CA VAL A 392 7.18 11.65 6.95
C VAL A 392 6.00 10.69 7.04
N SER A 393 6.27 9.39 6.98
CA SER A 393 5.30 8.30 7.12
C SER A 393 5.61 7.44 8.36
N ASP A 394 5.80 8.12 9.49
CA ASP A 394 6.07 7.44 10.77
C ASP A 394 5.00 6.40 11.10
N ILE A 395 5.39 5.36 11.86
CA ILE A 395 4.49 4.25 12.23
C ILE A 395 3.21 4.73 12.95
N GLU A 396 3.26 5.80 13.76
CA GLU A 396 2.08 6.38 14.39
C GLU A 396 1.11 6.95 13.35
N ILE A 397 1.62 7.60 12.32
CA ILE A 397 0.83 8.14 11.20
C ILE A 397 0.16 7.00 10.43
N GLY A 398 0.95 5.98 10.06
CA GLY A 398 0.44 4.80 9.36
C GLY A 398 -0.59 4.03 10.19
N HIS A 399 -0.38 3.92 11.50
CA HIS A 399 -1.32 3.29 12.41
C HIS A 399 -2.68 4.03 12.42
N ARG A 400 -2.70 5.36 12.53
CA ARG A 400 -3.95 6.15 12.51
C ARG A 400 -4.69 6.01 11.19
N SER A 401 -3.99 6.06 10.09
CA SER A 401 -4.57 5.91 8.76
C SER A 401 -5.15 4.50 8.56
N THR A 402 -4.44 3.46 9.03
CA THR A 402 -4.91 2.08 9.05
C THR A 402 -6.13 1.92 9.95
N THR A 403 -6.11 2.52 11.15
CA THR A 403 -7.23 2.50 12.11
C THR A 403 -8.52 3.02 11.48
N MET A 404 -8.45 4.11 10.70
CA MET A 404 -9.62 4.64 10.01
C MET A 404 -10.24 3.60 9.05
N SER A 405 -9.42 2.89 8.26
CA SER A 405 -9.90 1.80 7.38
C SER A 405 -10.49 0.64 8.20
N LEU A 406 -9.82 0.23 9.27
CA LEU A 406 -10.26 -0.89 10.13
C LEU A 406 -11.59 -0.58 10.85
N LEU A 407 -11.81 0.66 11.28
CA LEU A 407 -13.09 1.10 11.86
C LEU A 407 -14.23 0.99 10.84
N GLY A 408 -13.97 1.33 9.56
CA GLY A 408 -14.94 1.12 8.48
C GLY A 408 -15.29 -0.36 8.28
N MET A 409 -14.29 -1.26 8.31
CA MET A 409 -14.52 -2.70 8.24
C MET A 409 -15.28 -3.22 9.46
N LEU A 410 -14.93 -2.75 10.65
CA LEU A 410 -15.58 -3.15 11.89
C LEU A 410 -17.04 -2.69 11.95
N SER A 411 -17.33 -1.45 11.55
CA SER A 411 -18.70 -0.91 11.48
C SER A 411 -19.57 -1.73 10.53
N MET A 412 -19.06 -2.11 9.36
CA MET A 412 -19.78 -2.97 8.42
C MET A 412 -20.03 -4.37 9.01
N LYS A 413 -19.02 -4.99 9.64
CA LYS A 413 -19.13 -6.29 10.28
C LYS A 413 -20.21 -6.32 11.36
N LEU A 414 -20.32 -5.26 12.14
CA LEU A 414 -21.28 -5.15 13.25
C LEU A 414 -22.63 -4.56 12.82
N GLY A 415 -22.75 -4.01 11.61
CA GLY A 415 -23.98 -3.43 11.07
C GLY A 415 -24.46 -2.17 11.80
N ARG A 416 -23.56 -1.43 12.44
CA ARG A 416 -23.88 -0.23 13.23
C ARG A 416 -22.78 0.82 13.23
N SER A 417 -23.18 2.05 13.62
CA SER A 417 -22.24 3.15 13.82
C SER A 417 -21.37 2.92 15.06
N LEU A 418 -20.11 3.33 14.96
CA LEU A 418 -19.11 3.23 16.01
C LEU A 418 -18.66 4.64 16.40
N ALA A 419 -18.80 5.02 17.67
CA ALA A 419 -18.22 6.23 18.23
C ALA A 419 -16.79 5.92 18.69
N TRP A 420 -15.79 6.64 18.15
CA TRP A 420 -14.38 6.35 18.37
C TRP A 420 -13.72 7.37 19.30
N ASP A 421 -13.10 6.90 20.36
CA ASP A 421 -12.19 7.68 21.18
C ASP A 421 -10.75 7.43 20.69
N ALA A 422 -10.20 8.42 19.98
CA ALA A 422 -8.86 8.32 19.37
C ALA A 422 -7.70 8.43 20.39
N VAL A 423 -7.97 8.86 21.62
CA VAL A 423 -6.96 8.94 22.67
C VAL A 423 -6.87 7.62 23.43
N ALA A 424 -8.04 7.07 23.80
CA ALA A 424 -8.12 5.78 24.46
C ALA A 424 -8.02 4.59 23.47
N GLU A 425 -8.10 4.84 22.17
CA GLU A 425 -8.16 3.85 21.09
C GLU A 425 -9.18 2.75 21.34
N ARG A 426 -10.41 3.20 21.60
CA ARG A 426 -11.54 2.32 21.87
C ARG A 426 -12.85 2.84 21.31
N VAL A 427 -13.77 1.94 21.03
CA VAL A 427 -15.16 2.30 20.69
C VAL A 427 -15.89 2.64 21.98
N THR A 428 -16.43 3.85 22.05
CA THR A 428 -17.10 4.35 23.26
C THR A 428 -18.42 3.63 23.47
N GLY A 429 -18.60 3.04 24.66
CA GLY A 429 -19.85 2.40 25.07
C GLY A 429 -20.20 1.11 24.31
N ASP A 430 -19.24 0.45 23.66
CA ASP A 430 -19.48 -0.75 22.87
C ASP A 430 -18.42 -1.82 23.12
N ASP A 431 -18.66 -2.68 24.13
CA ASP A 431 -17.73 -3.74 24.52
C ASP A 431 -17.60 -4.86 23.47
N GLU A 432 -18.65 -5.09 22.67
CA GLU A 432 -18.56 -6.04 21.55
C GLU A 432 -17.60 -5.54 20.49
N ALA A 433 -17.72 -4.29 20.06
CA ALA A 433 -16.80 -3.68 19.11
C ALA A 433 -15.36 -3.67 19.64
N ASN A 434 -15.18 -3.40 20.95
CA ASN A 434 -13.85 -3.38 21.56
C ASN A 434 -13.19 -4.77 21.59
N ARG A 435 -13.94 -5.86 21.64
CA ARG A 435 -13.37 -7.22 21.51
C ARG A 435 -12.77 -7.47 20.13
N HIS A 436 -13.30 -6.81 19.09
CA HIS A 436 -12.82 -6.93 17.71
C HIS A 436 -11.65 -6.00 17.35
N LEU A 437 -11.16 -5.18 18.28
CA LEU A 437 -9.93 -4.40 18.06
C LEU A 437 -8.68 -5.28 18.01
N LYS A 438 -8.80 -6.54 18.39
CA LYS A 438 -7.81 -7.61 18.30
C LYS A 438 -8.43 -8.87 17.71
N ARG A 439 -7.60 -9.87 17.46
CA ARG A 439 -8.00 -11.21 17.02
C ARG A 439 -7.19 -12.27 17.76
N ASP A 440 -7.66 -13.51 17.71
CA ASP A 440 -6.89 -14.64 18.17
C ASP A 440 -5.77 -14.99 17.18
N TYR A 441 -4.63 -15.41 17.67
CA TYR A 441 -3.53 -15.93 16.89
C TYR A 441 -3.49 -17.45 16.94
N ARG A 442 -3.16 -18.06 15.82
CA ARG A 442 -3.11 -19.52 15.67
C ARG A 442 -1.79 -20.11 16.18
N GLY A 443 -1.85 -21.32 16.73
CA GLY A 443 -0.68 -22.15 17.06
C GLY A 443 0.24 -21.54 18.10
N GLU A 444 1.53 -21.52 17.80
CA GLU A 444 2.56 -20.96 18.69
C GLU A 444 2.63 -19.42 18.70
N TRP A 445 1.98 -18.78 17.72
CA TRP A 445 2.03 -17.33 17.57
C TRP A 445 1.28 -16.64 18.68
N LYS A 446 1.91 -15.65 19.30
CA LYS A 446 1.30 -14.87 20.38
C LYS A 446 0.95 -13.48 19.89
N TYR A 447 -0.28 -13.07 20.21
CA TYR A 447 -0.71 -11.70 19.93
C TYR A 447 0.22 -10.72 20.65
N PRO A 448 0.73 -9.67 19.97
CA PRO A 448 1.62 -8.71 20.61
C PRO A 448 0.88 -7.97 21.71
N GLY A 449 1.42 -8.00 22.93
CA GLY A 449 0.91 -7.22 24.06
C GLY A 449 1.09 -5.73 23.82
N VAL A 450 0.12 -4.93 24.29
CA VAL A 450 0.19 -3.45 24.32
C VAL A 450 0.44 -3.03 25.77
#